data_dedfc758b7e64e9a9ad942a92ab3ce12
#
_entry.id   dedfc758b7e64e9a9ad942a92ab3ce12
#
_cell.length_a   1.000
_cell.length_b   1.000
_cell.length_c   1.000
_cell.angle_alpha   90.00
_cell.angle_beta   90.00
_cell.angle_gamma   90.00
#
_symmetry.space_group_name_H-M   'P 1'
#
loop_
_entity.id
_entity.type
_entity.pdbx_description
1 polymer ?
#
loop_
_entity_poly.entity_id
_entity_poly.type
_entity_poly.pdbx_seq_one_letter_code
_entity_poly.pdbx_strand_id
1 'polypeptide(L)' 'MKILIVDRIEADFAVCEIEEGHFADIPLKALPDGIREGDVIKISVDTKETEKRKKNINDLMNHLFID' A
#
# COMPACT_ATOMS: atom_id res chain seq x y z
N MET A 1 11.51 -0.11 -1.79
CA MET A 1 10.54 0.79 -2.45
C MET A 1 10.21 0.26 -3.83
N LYS A 2 8.95 0.21 -4.15
CA LYS A 2 8.49 -0.16 -5.49
C LYS A 2 7.89 1.05 -6.18
N ILE A 3 8.08 1.12 -7.49
CA ILE A 3 7.53 2.20 -8.29
C ILE A 3 6.54 1.61 -9.28
N LEU A 4 5.34 2.19 -9.34
CA LEU A 4 4.30 1.80 -10.26
C LEU A 4 3.90 3.00 -11.09
N ILE A 5 3.56 2.76 -12.35
CA ILE A 5 3.12 3.82 -13.25
C ILE A 5 1.67 3.53 -13.61
N VAL A 6 0.80 4.49 -13.42
CA VAL A 6 -0.62 4.33 -13.77
C VAL A 6 -0.75 4.36 -15.28
N ASP A 7 -1.08 3.21 -15.86
CA ASP A 7 -1.30 3.09 -17.30
C ASP A 7 -2.67 3.65 -17.68
N ARG A 8 -3.70 3.27 -16.95
CA ARG A 8 -5.06 3.74 -17.18
C ARG A 8 -5.93 3.50 -15.96
N ILE A 9 -7.07 4.14 -15.94
CA ILE A 9 -8.09 3.93 -14.91
C ILE A 9 -9.24 3.15 -15.58
N GLU A 10 -9.61 2.03 -14.98
CA GLU A 10 -10.75 1.22 -15.44
C GLU A 10 -11.70 0.98 -14.26
N ALA A 11 -12.95 1.40 -14.40
CA ALA A 11 -13.95 1.28 -13.34
C ALA A 11 -13.39 1.82 -12.02
N ASP A 12 -13.29 0.98 -10.99
CA ASP A 12 -12.79 1.38 -9.67
C ASP A 12 -11.32 1.02 -9.45
N PHE A 13 -10.59 0.74 -10.52
CA PHE A 13 -9.20 0.28 -10.44
C PHE A 13 -8.26 1.16 -11.24
N ALA A 14 -7.05 1.32 -10.73
CA ALA A 14 -5.94 1.85 -11.50
C ALA A 14 -5.14 0.65 -12.02
N VAL A 15 -5.02 0.54 -13.34
CA VAL A 15 -4.17 -0.47 -13.97
C VAL A 15 -2.76 0.09 -13.98
N CYS A 16 -1.88 -0.48 -13.18
CA CYS A 16 -0.53 0.03 -12.99
C CYS A 16 0.51 -0.92 -13.54
N GLU A 17 1.48 -0.37 -14.25
CA GLU A 17 2.64 -1.12 -14.70
C GLU A 17 3.64 -1.21 -13.54
N ILE A 18 4.02 -2.44 -13.18
CA ILE A 18 4.97 -2.71 -12.11
C ILE A 18 6.38 -2.78 -12.67
N GLU A 19 6.53 -3.59 -13.69
CA GLU A 19 7.76 -3.79 -14.46
C GLU A 19 7.37 -3.84 -15.93
N GLU A 20 8.31 -3.72 -16.82
CA GLU A 20 8.04 -3.74 -18.25
C GLU A 20 7.19 -4.96 -18.64
N GLY A 21 5.98 -4.71 -19.13
CA GLY A 21 5.05 -5.75 -19.54
C GLY A 21 4.25 -6.40 -18.42
N HIS A 22 4.45 -6.01 -17.15
CA HIS A 22 3.72 -6.56 -16.01
C HIS A 22 2.80 -5.52 -15.40
N PHE A 23 1.53 -5.87 -15.21
CA PHE A 23 0.51 -4.96 -14.73
C PHE A 23 -0.19 -5.51 -13.49
N ALA A 24 -0.69 -4.62 -12.66
CA ALA A 24 -1.52 -4.96 -11.51
C ALA A 24 -2.70 -4.01 -11.46
N ASP A 25 -3.85 -4.53 -11.07
CA ASP A 25 -5.04 -3.74 -10.83
C ASP A 25 -5.08 -3.34 -9.37
N ILE A 26 -5.05 -2.05 -9.10
CA ILE A 26 -5.04 -1.53 -7.73
C ILE A 26 -6.34 -0.78 -7.50
N PRO A 27 -7.14 -1.18 -6.49
CA PRO A 27 -8.37 -0.45 -6.18
C PRO A 27 -8.08 1.02 -5.91
N LEU A 28 -8.88 1.90 -6.48
CA LEU A 28 -8.72 3.35 -6.27
C LEU A 28 -8.82 3.73 -4.80
N LYS A 29 -9.56 2.95 -4.01
CA LYS A 29 -9.67 3.16 -2.56
C LYS A 29 -8.34 3.01 -1.82
N ALA A 30 -7.41 2.27 -2.40
CA ALA A 30 -6.09 2.05 -1.79
C ALA A 30 -5.09 3.14 -2.20
N LEU A 31 -5.47 4.06 -3.05
CA LEU A 31 -4.60 5.08 -3.60
C LEU A 31 -5.03 6.48 -3.15
N PRO A 32 -4.10 7.44 -3.18
CA PRO A 32 -4.48 8.83 -2.91
C PRO A 32 -5.54 9.33 -3.88
N ASP A 33 -6.37 10.26 -3.43
CA ASP A 33 -7.38 10.87 -4.27
C ASP A 33 -6.73 11.64 -5.44
N GLY A 34 -7.40 11.63 -6.58
CA GLY A 34 -6.95 12.40 -7.73
C GLY A 34 -5.89 11.71 -8.60
N ILE A 35 -5.71 10.42 -8.42
CA ILE A 35 -4.80 9.63 -9.27
C ILE A 35 -5.29 9.66 -10.73
N ARG A 36 -4.37 9.85 -11.66
CA ARG A 36 -4.62 9.95 -13.10
C ARG A 36 -3.63 9.09 -13.88
N GLU A 37 -3.96 8.87 -15.15
CA GLU A 37 -3.04 8.22 -16.09
C GLU A 37 -1.69 8.94 -16.12
N GLY A 38 -0.63 8.17 -16.14
CA GLY A 38 0.73 8.69 -16.18
C GLY A 38 1.32 9.01 -14.82
N ASP A 39 0.53 8.97 -13.75
CA ASP A 39 1.05 9.22 -12.42
C ASP A 39 2.01 8.12 -12.00
N VAL A 40 3.06 8.52 -11.31
CA VAL A 40 4.04 7.60 -10.74
C VAL A 40 3.75 7.44 -9.26
N ILE A 41 3.54 6.19 -8.84
CA ILE A 41 3.21 5.86 -7.46
C ILE A 41 4.42 5.16 -6.83
N LYS A 42 4.79 5.59 -5.63
CA LYS A 42 5.84 4.95 -4.85
C LYS A 42 5.21 4.19 -3.70
N ILE A 43 5.60 2.93 -3.54
CA ILE A 43 5.13 2.09 -2.44
C ILE A 43 6.35 1.64 -1.66
N SER A 44 6.30 1.82 -0.36
CA SER A 44 7.36 1.39 0.53
C SER A 44 6.77 0.90 1.84
N VAL A 45 7.55 0.11 2.55
CA VAL A 45 7.16 -0.37 3.88
C VAL A 45 7.62 0.66 4.90
N ASP A 46 6.69 1.15 5.71
CA ASP A 46 7.02 2.04 6.82
C ASP A 46 7.46 1.17 8.00
N THR A 47 8.75 0.95 8.11
CA THR A 47 9.32 0.07 9.14
C THR A 47 9.10 0.61 10.54
N LYS A 48 9.15 1.92 10.71
CA LYS A 48 8.93 2.55 12.03
C LYS A 48 7.51 2.32 12.51
N GLU A 49 6.55 2.54 11.64
CA GLU A 49 5.15 2.33 11.99
C GLU A 49 4.84 0.84 12.18
N THR A 50 5.45 -0.01 11.37
CA THR A 50 5.31 -1.47 11.51
C THR A 50 5.79 -1.92 12.89
N GLU A 51 6.97 -1.48 13.31
CA GLU A 51 7.53 -1.82 14.62
C GLU A 51 6.66 -1.29 15.74
N LYS A 52 6.17 -0.08 15.61
CA LYS A 52 5.28 0.53 16.58
C LYS A 52 4.00 -0.28 16.76
N ARG A 53 3.39 -0.73 15.66
CA ARG A 53 2.18 -1.54 15.71
C ARG A 53 2.44 -2.91 16.34
N LYS A 54 3.54 -3.55 15.99
CA LYS A 54 3.93 -4.83 16.58
C LYS A 54 4.14 -4.71 18.08
N LYS A 55 4.80 -3.65 18.52
CA LYS A 55 5.02 -3.37 19.94
C LYS A 55 3.68 -3.19 20.66
N ASN A 56 2.76 -2.43 20.08
CA ASN A 56 1.45 -2.23 20.67
C ASN A 56 0.67 -3.54 20.78
N ILE A 57 0.74 -4.39 19.77
CA ILE A 57 0.08 -5.69 19.78
C ILE A 57 0.69 -6.57 20.87
N ASN A 58 2.01 -6.61 20.97
CA ASN A 58 2.71 -7.37 22.00
C ASN A 58 2.35 -6.89 23.40
N ASP A 59 2.30 -5.58 23.59
CA ASP A 59 1.91 -4.99 24.88
C ASP A 59 0.48 -5.38 25.26
N LEU A 60 -0.43 -5.37 24.32
CA LEU A 60 -1.81 -5.81 24.53
C LEU A 60 -1.88 -7.29 24.88
N MET A 61 -1.15 -8.13 24.18
CA MET A 61 -1.09 -9.56 24.44
C MET A 61 -0.51 -9.85 25.81
N ASN A 62 0.57 -9.19 26.16
CA ASN A 62 1.19 -9.34 27.46
C ASN A 62 0.23 -8.92 28.58
N HIS A 63 -0.49 -7.85 28.36
CA HIS A 63 -1.47 -7.37 29.31
C HIS A 63 -2.61 -8.37 29.53
N LEU A 64 -3.05 -9.03 28.46
CA LEU A 64 -4.09 -10.04 28.52
C LEU A 64 -3.63 -11.30 29.27
N PHE A 65 -2.36 -11.65 29.15
CA PHE A 65 -1.82 -12.86 29.79
C PHE A 65 -1.42 -12.65 31.25
N ILE A 66 -1.18 -11.44 31.66
CA ILE A 66 -0.78 -11.13 33.03
C ILE A 66 -1.99 -11.12 33.97
N ASP A 67 -3.13 -10.83 33.44
CA ASP A 67 -4.38 -10.87 34.20
C ASP A 67 -4.86 -12.30 34.37
#